data_8e7058634446c535bc28931fdb338097
#
_entry.id   8e7058634446c535bc28931fdb338097
#
_cell.length_a   1.000
_cell.length_b   1.000
_cell.length_c   1.000
_cell.angle_alpha   90.00
_cell.angle_beta   90.00
_cell.angle_gamma   90.00
#
_symmetry.space_group_name_H-M   'P 1'
#
loop_
_entity.id
_entity.type
_entity.pdbx_description
1 polymer ?
#
loop_
_entity_poly.entity_id
_entity_poly.type
_entity_poly.pdbx_seq_one_letter_code
_entity_poly.pdbx_strand_id
1 'polypeptide(L)'
;MAPSEPSSRPTSTGGNRIPYFDLAKGVCILLVIWFHLGVHTPFDPYLNAVRMPLYVFLSGLFFKTYGGILQLIRKKTKRLLIPFFFFYLTTSVLLPILAHNLLGINFETGQDWRLLYAFLTYHDFPNIPLWFLWGLFMLNVAFYALQRFIKSDILLGLSCLVLGIVLGNLLSLPASISKAFGYFFYFYLGYMATRYDVIERLRVRKVLPVSLALFVLAGFFCPTSGVLLYIQQTLLSVAGVLTLLLLCKAIKRLPYVSYVGRYSIMLLVTHEPLIRLLDVAHIGNPYVSFLLLAASYLAIIPFMRRYMPHVTAQK
;
A
#
# COMPACT_ATOMS: atom_id res chain seq x y z
N MET A 1 16.29 -24.20 23.78
CA MET A 1 17.20 -23.69 22.74
C MET A 1 16.46 -22.63 21.96
N ALA A 2 16.88 -21.38 22.06
CA ALA A 2 16.33 -20.29 21.24
C ALA A 2 16.84 -20.47 19.81
N PRO A 3 15.98 -20.34 18.77
CA PRO A 3 16.43 -20.43 17.40
C PRO A 3 17.35 -19.24 17.11
N SER A 4 18.56 -19.55 16.63
CA SER A 4 19.55 -18.58 16.14
C SER A 4 18.91 -17.60 15.17
N GLU A 5 19.08 -16.30 15.38
CA GLU A 5 18.65 -15.26 14.44
C GLU A 5 19.35 -15.49 13.09
N PRO A 6 18.61 -15.51 11.96
CA PRO A 6 19.23 -15.57 10.65
C PRO A 6 20.03 -14.29 10.41
N SER A 7 21.34 -14.46 10.22
CA SER A 7 22.28 -13.40 9.82
C SER A 7 21.90 -12.85 8.45
N SER A 8 21.97 -11.52 8.31
CA SER A 8 21.75 -10.72 7.11
C SER A 8 20.28 -10.40 6.74
N ARG A 9 19.61 -9.58 7.58
CA ARG A 9 18.37 -8.89 7.18
C ARG A 9 18.71 -7.65 6.35
N PRO A 10 17.99 -7.38 5.23
CA PRO A 10 18.14 -6.09 4.54
C PRO A 10 17.72 -4.96 5.49
N THR A 11 18.70 -4.22 6.01
CA THR A 11 18.48 -3.15 6.98
C THR A 11 18.07 -1.87 6.26
N SER A 12 16.92 -1.29 6.60
CA SER A 12 16.41 -0.03 6.05
C SER A 12 16.93 1.23 6.76
N THR A 13 18.03 1.14 7.50
CA THR A 13 18.67 2.30 8.16
C THR A 13 20.15 2.27 7.90
N GLY A 14 20.60 3.09 6.93
CA GLY A 14 22.03 3.35 6.68
C GLY A 14 22.83 2.24 5.96
N GLY A 15 22.31 1.02 5.84
CA GLY A 15 22.93 -0.08 5.09
C GLY A 15 22.28 -0.21 3.71
N ASN A 16 23.02 -0.68 2.74
CA ASN A 16 22.71 -0.83 1.30
C ASN A 16 21.22 -0.89 0.95
N ARG A 17 20.66 0.26 0.56
CA ARG A 17 19.28 0.37 0.09
C ARG A 17 19.18 -0.32 -1.27
N ILE A 18 18.22 -1.21 -1.41
CA ILE A 18 18.05 -2.01 -2.63
C ILE A 18 17.20 -1.21 -3.62
N PRO A 19 17.78 -0.70 -4.74
CA PRO A 19 17.11 0.27 -5.62
C PRO A 19 15.84 -0.25 -6.29
N TYR A 20 15.76 -1.54 -6.61
CA TYR A 20 14.61 -2.11 -7.30
C TYR A 20 13.33 -2.13 -6.45
N PHE A 21 13.42 -2.12 -5.12
CA PHE A 21 12.24 -1.95 -4.27
C PHE A 21 11.68 -0.52 -4.33
N ASP A 22 12.55 0.48 -4.45
CA ASP A 22 12.08 1.85 -4.67
C ASP A 22 11.43 1.98 -6.06
N LEU A 23 11.98 1.31 -7.08
CA LEU A 23 11.35 1.25 -8.40
C LEU A 23 9.97 0.60 -8.34
N ALA A 24 9.83 -0.55 -7.66
CA ALA A 24 8.55 -1.24 -7.53
C ALA A 24 7.49 -0.39 -6.81
N LYS A 25 7.88 0.29 -5.71
CA LYS A 25 6.99 1.25 -5.02
C LYS A 25 6.58 2.41 -5.92
N GLY A 26 7.53 2.91 -6.74
CA GLY A 26 7.27 4.00 -7.67
C GLY A 26 6.27 3.64 -8.75
N VAL A 27 6.41 2.47 -9.36
CA VAL A 27 5.42 1.95 -10.32
C VAL A 27 4.06 1.86 -9.65
N CYS A 28 3.98 1.26 -8.46
CA CYS A 28 2.71 1.09 -7.76
C CYS A 28 2.04 2.42 -7.39
N ILE A 29 2.78 3.42 -6.85
CA ILE A 29 2.14 4.68 -6.48
C ILE A 29 1.64 5.45 -7.71
N LEU A 30 2.35 5.39 -8.82
CA LEU A 30 1.89 5.98 -10.07
C LEU A 30 0.63 5.27 -10.60
N LEU A 31 0.54 3.95 -10.48
CA LEU A 31 -0.68 3.20 -10.81
C LEU A 31 -1.85 3.50 -9.86
N VAL A 32 -1.58 3.81 -8.58
CA VAL A 32 -2.61 4.26 -7.63
C VAL A 32 -3.15 5.64 -8.05
N ILE A 33 -2.28 6.60 -8.38
CA ILE A 33 -2.69 7.92 -8.88
C ILE A 33 -3.51 7.78 -10.17
N TRP A 34 -3.04 6.95 -11.11
CA TRP A 34 -3.75 6.64 -12.35
C TRP A 34 -5.19 6.17 -12.13
N PHE A 35 -5.37 5.26 -11.17
CA PHE A 35 -6.69 4.77 -10.81
C PHE A 35 -7.61 5.85 -10.22
N HIS A 36 -7.08 6.68 -9.30
CA HIS A 36 -7.86 7.75 -8.66
C HIS A 36 -8.23 8.88 -9.64
N LEU A 37 -7.54 8.98 -10.77
CA LEU A 37 -7.93 9.86 -11.87
C LEU A 37 -9.07 9.32 -12.74
N GLY A 38 -9.65 8.16 -12.39
CA GLY A 38 -10.77 7.56 -13.11
C GLY A 38 -10.42 7.00 -14.49
N VAL A 39 -9.13 6.77 -14.77
CA VAL A 39 -8.73 6.15 -16.04
C VAL A 39 -8.97 4.64 -15.98
N HIS A 40 -10.00 4.20 -16.71
CA HIS A 40 -10.35 2.80 -16.80
C HIS A 40 -9.79 2.20 -18.10
N THR A 41 -9.19 1.01 -17.97
CA THR A 41 -8.61 0.27 -19.08
C THR A 41 -9.02 -1.21 -19.01
N PRO A 42 -9.00 -1.95 -20.13
CA PRO A 42 -9.22 -3.40 -20.11
C PRO A 42 -8.21 -4.16 -19.23
N PHE A 43 -7.11 -3.51 -18.84
CA PHE A 43 -6.05 -4.08 -17.99
C PHE A 43 -6.27 -3.82 -16.49
N ASP A 44 -7.34 -3.14 -16.10
CA ASP A 44 -7.61 -2.81 -14.69
C ASP A 44 -7.61 -4.01 -13.75
N PRO A 45 -8.12 -5.21 -14.11
CA PRO A 45 -8.00 -6.39 -13.26
C PRO A 45 -6.55 -6.73 -12.91
N TYR A 46 -5.65 -6.65 -13.89
CA TYR A 46 -4.21 -6.88 -13.71
C TYR A 46 -3.55 -5.79 -12.86
N LEU A 47 -3.88 -4.53 -13.12
CA LEU A 47 -3.33 -3.38 -12.38
C LEU A 47 -3.80 -3.39 -10.92
N ASN A 48 -5.07 -3.70 -10.68
CA ASN A 48 -5.66 -3.84 -9.34
C ASN A 48 -5.00 -4.96 -8.55
N ALA A 49 -4.74 -6.10 -9.21
CA ALA A 49 -4.11 -7.25 -8.60
C ALA A 49 -2.68 -6.98 -8.10
N VAL A 50 -2.02 -5.91 -8.57
CA VAL A 50 -0.63 -5.60 -8.21
C VAL A 50 -0.53 -4.42 -7.24
N ARG A 51 -1.33 -3.36 -7.42
CA ARG A 51 -1.19 -2.07 -6.72
C ARG A 51 -1.11 -2.22 -5.20
N MET A 52 -2.18 -2.71 -4.59
CA MET A 52 -2.26 -2.81 -3.12
C MET A 52 -1.56 -4.05 -2.58
N PRO A 53 -1.68 -5.26 -3.20
CA PRO A 53 -0.95 -6.44 -2.76
C PRO A 53 0.56 -6.24 -2.66
N LEU A 54 1.19 -5.52 -3.61
CA LEU A 54 2.63 -5.25 -3.54
C LEU A 54 3.02 -4.42 -2.32
N TYR A 55 2.29 -3.35 -1.99
CA TYR A 55 2.62 -2.55 -0.82
C TYR A 55 2.49 -3.33 0.48
N VAL A 56 1.45 -4.16 0.61
CA VAL A 56 1.26 -5.01 1.77
C VAL A 56 2.33 -6.09 1.84
N PHE A 57 2.67 -6.72 0.71
CA PHE A 57 3.78 -7.66 0.59
C PHE A 57 5.11 -7.01 1.05
N LEU A 58 5.43 -5.82 0.56
CA LEU A 58 6.64 -5.09 0.97
C LEU A 58 6.62 -4.72 2.46
N SER A 59 5.44 -4.45 3.04
CA SER A 59 5.34 -4.23 4.49
C SER A 59 5.68 -5.48 5.29
N GLY A 60 5.25 -6.65 4.83
CA GLY A 60 5.63 -7.95 5.37
C GLY A 60 7.11 -8.27 5.17
N LEU A 61 7.64 -8.00 3.97
CA LEU A 61 9.05 -8.19 3.62
C LEU A 61 9.99 -7.40 4.55
N PHE A 62 9.62 -6.19 4.94
CA PHE A 62 10.38 -5.33 5.84
C PHE A 62 9.87 -5.37 7.29
N PHE A 63 9.08 -6.38 7.64
CA PHE A 63 8.58 -6.54 8.99
C PHE A 63 9.70 -6.84 9.98
N LYS A 64 9.66 -6.17 11.15
CA LYS A 64 10.61 -6.37 12.26
C LYS A 64 9.87 -6.35 13.58
N THR A 65 10.27 -7.19 14.52
CA THR A 65 9.67 -7.30 15.87
C THR A 65 10.15 -6.20 16.83
N TYR A 66 11.27 -5.55 16.52
CA TYR A 66 11.88 -4.46 17.32
C TYR A 66 12.13 -4.78 18.80
N GLY A 67 12.20 -6.06 19.17
CA GLY A 67 12.40 -6.47 20.56
C GLY A 67 11.13 -6.50 21.44
N GLY A 68 9.92 -6.23 20.86
CA GLY A 68 8.66 -6.35 21.58
C GLY A 68 7.51 -5.54 21.00
N ILE A 69 6.28 -5.86 21.45
CA ILE A 69 5.05 -5.23 20.93
C ILE A 69 5.03 -3.70 21.15
N LEU A 70 5.45 -3.22 22.30
CA LEU A 70 5.43 -1.79 22.60
C LEU A 70 6.39 -1.01 21.71
N GLN A 71 7.57 -1.56 21.44
CA GLN A 71 8.53 -0.93 20.50
C GLN A 71 8.02 -0.97 19.06
N LEU A 72 7.37 -2.06 18.66
CA LEU A 72 6.73 -2.17 17.35
C LEU A 72 5.63 -1.11 17.20
N ILE A 73 4.70 -1.03 18.17
CA ILE A 73 3.62 -0.04 18.19
C ILE A 73 4.22 1.37 18.12
N ARG A 74 5.16 1.73 18.98
CA ARG A 74 5.80 3.06 18.99
C ARG A 74 6.42 3.43 17.65
N LYS A 75 7.15 2.49 17.01
CA LYS A 75 7.79 2.76 15.71
C LYS A 75 6.78 2.83 14.56
N LYS A 76 5.74 1.98 14.58
CA LYS A 76 4.71 1.99 13.54
C LYS A 76 3.77 3.18 13.71
N THR A 77 3.45 3.61 14.94
CA THR A 77 2.72 4.86 15.20
C THR A 77 3.45 6.05 14.57
N LYS A 78 4.75 6.20 14.82
CA LYS A 78 5.53 7.30 14.23
C LYS A 78 5.54 7.27 12.70
N ARG A 79 5.56 6.09 12.08
CA ARG A 79 5.70 5.94 10.62
C ARG A 79 4.38 5.89 9.86
N LEU A 80 3.30 5.50 10.51
CA LEU A 80 2.00 5.25 9.85
C LEU A 80 0.89 6.10 10.46
N LEU A 81 0.72 6.11 11.81
CA LEU A 81 -0.39 6.79 12.44
C LEU A 81 -0.19 8.31 12.53
N ILE A 82 1.03 8.80 12.79
CA ILE A 82 1.28 10.26 12.79
C ILE A 82 0.99 10.84 11.40
N PRO A 83 1.54 10.31 10.28
CA PRO A 83 1.14 10.74 8.95
C PRO A 83 -0.37 10.60 8.71
N PHE A 84 -0.96 9.46 9.09
CA PHE A 84 -2.39 9.23 8.92
C PHE A 84 -3.22 10.33 9.59
N PHE A 85 -3.07 10.55 10.90
CA PHE A 85 -3.90 11.53 11.63
C PHE A 85 -3.64 12.96 11.18
N PHE A 86 -2.40 13.32 10.89
CA PHE A 86 -2.07 14.65 10.40
C PHE A 86 -2.80 14.93 9.07
N PHE A 87 -2.63 14.05 8.07
CA PHE A 87 -3.26 14.25 6.77
C PHE A 87 -4.77 14.01 6.83
N TYR A 88 -5.25 13.12 7.69
CA TYR A 88 -6.68 12.93 7.91
C TYR A 88 -7.35 14.22 8.41
N LEU A 89 -6.83 14.81 9.48
CA LEU A 89 -7.38 16.05 10.03
C LEU A 89 -7.26 17.22 9.04
N THR A 90 -6.15 17.34 8.35
CA THR A 90 -5.93 18.46 7.41
C THR A 90 -6.71 18.31 6.13
N THR A 91 -6.74 17.14 5.50
CA THR A 91 -7.30 16.95 4.15
C THR A 91 -8.71 16.36 4.13
N SER A 92 -9.12 15.64 5.18
CA SER A 92 -10.47 15.05 5.25
C SER A 92 -11.42 15.79 6.19
N VAL A 93 -10.90 16.65 7.06
CA VAL A 93 -11.74 17.43 7.99
C VAL A 93 -11.61 18.93 7.72
N LEU A 94 -10.42 19.51 7.89
CA LEU A 94 -10.24 20.96 7.81
C LEU A 94 -10.41 21.48 6.39
N LEU A 95 -9.82 20.83 5.39
CA LEU A 95 -9.90 21.31 3.99
C LEU A 95 -11.34 21.35 3.46
N PRO A 96 -12.18 20.33 3.62
CA PRO A 96 -13.58 20.39 3.22
C PRO A 96 -14.37 21.51 3.92
N ILE A 97 -14.17 21.68 5.24
CA ILE A 97 -14.84 22.73 6.01
C ILE A 97 -14.45 24.12 5.51
N LEU A 98 -13.15 24.35 5.32
CA LEU A 98 -12.66 25.64 4.83
C LEU A 98 -13.11 25.92 3.39
N ALA A 99 -13.04 24.93 2.51
CA ALA A 99 -13.45 25.06 1.13
C ALA A 99 -14.96 25.40 1.01
N HIS A 100 -15.79 24.78 1.84
CA HIS A 100 -17.22 25.11 1.91
C HIS A 100 -17.43 26.55 2.39
N ASN A 101 -16.89 26.90 3.54
CA ASN A 101 -17.16 28.17 4.18
C ASN A 101 -16.56 29.40 3.45
N LEU A 102 -15.40 29.22 2.77
CA LEU A 102 -14.72 30.31 2.10
C LEU A 102 -15.02 30.39 0.60
N LEU A 103 -15.25 29.27 -0.06
CA LEU A 103 -15.35 29.17 -1.51
C LEU A 103 -16.70 28.63 -1.99
N GLY A 104 -17.60 28.21 -1.09
CA GLY A 104 -18.87 27.58 -1.44
C GLY A 104 -18.73 26.20 -2.10
N ILE A 105 -17.54 25.57 -2.02
CA ILE A 105 -17.27 24.28 -2.64
C ILE A 105 -17.77 23.18 -1.73
N ASN A 106 -18.71 22.35 -2.25
CA ASN A 106 -19.21 21.19 -1.54
C ASN A 106 -18.45 19.92 -1.93
N PHE A 107 -17.92 19.22 -0.94
CA PHE A 107 -17.41 17.86 -1.12
C PHE A 107 -18.55 16.87 -0.86
N GLU A 108 -18.69 15.86 -1.72
CA GLU A 108 -19.79 14.88 -1.69
C GLU A 108 -19.91 14.10 -0.36
N THR A 109 -18.85 14.05 0.42
CA THR A 109 -18.74 13.24 1.65
C THR A 109 -19.30 13.92 2.92
N GLY A 110 -20.10 14.96 2.78
CA GLY A 110 -20.70 15.65 3.92
C GLY A 110 -19.71 16.49 4.73
N GLN A 111 -20.24 17.46 5.49
CA GLN A 111 -19.46 18.41 6.31
C GLN A 111 -19.76 18.20 7.79
N ASP A 112 -20.11 16.97 8.13
CA ASP A 112 -20.58 16.59 9.44
C ASP A 112 -19.40 16.27 10.38
N TRP A 113 -19.58 16.46 11.67
CA TRP A 113 -18.66 16.01 12.72
C TRP A 113 -18.33 14.50 12.64
N ARG A 114 -19.15 13.71 11.96
CA ARG A 114 -18.89 12.30 11.62
C ARG A 114 -17.58 12.10 10.88
N LEU A 115 -17.08 13.08 10.16
CA LEU A 115 -15.76 13.01 9.52
C LEU A 115 -14.63 12.83 10.52
N LEU A 116 -14.78 13.24 11.79
CA LEU A 116 -13.75 13.05 12.81
C LEU A 116 -13.43 11.56 13.07
N TYR A 117 -14.41 10.68 12.92
CA TYR A 117 -14.24 9.25 13.18
C TYR A 117 -14.67 8.35 12.00
N ALA A 118 -14.86 8.92 10.81
CA ALA A 118 -15.27 8.17 9.62
C ALA A 118 -14.35 6.98 9.30
N PHE A 119 -13.05 7.07 9.62
CA PHE A 119 -12.11 5.96 9.46
C PHE A 119 -12.39 4.73 10.34
N LEU A 120 -13.20 4.87 11.40
CA LEU A 120 -13.66 3.79 12.28
C LEU A 120 -15.07 3.28 11.94
N THR A 121 -15.73 3.89 10.97
CA THR A 121 -17.10 3.57 10.59
C THR A 121 -17.17 3.11 9.14
N TYR A 122 -18.39 2.89 8.65
CA TYR A 122 -18.64 2.56 7.23
C TYR A 122 -18.63 3.78 6.31
N HIS A 123 -18.50 4.98 6.86
CA HIS A 123 -18.50 6.20 6.08
C HIS A 123 -17.16 6.40 5.38
N ASP A 124 -17.23 6.75 4.11
CA ASP A 124 -16.07 7.22 3.37
C ASP A 124 -15.66 8.62 3.85
N PHE A 125 -14.39 8.94 3.67
CA PHE A 125 -13.84 10.25 4.00
C PHE A 125 -13.07 10.81 2.79
N PRO A 126 -12.95 12.14 2.65
CA PRO A 126 -12.46 12.79 1.44
C PRO A 126 -11.11 12.30 0.91
N ASN A 127 -10.17 12.01 1.79
CA ASN A 127 -8.87 11.46 1.38
C ASN A 127 -8.86 9.94 1.61
N ILE A 128 -9.63 9.23 0.79
CA ILE A 128 -9.80 7.77 0.88
C ILE A 128 -8.47 7.01 0.96
N PRO A 129 -7.42 7.29 0.17
CA PRO A 129 -6.17 6.53 0.21
C PRO A 129 -5.51 6.41 1.58
N LEU A 130 -5.81 7.29 2.51
CA LEU A 130 -5.28 7.24 3.87
C LEU A 130 -5.65 5.95 4.63
N TRP A 131 -6.77 5.28 4.26
CA TRP A 131 -7.14 3.99 4.87
C TRP A 131 -5.98 3.00 4.91
N PHE A 132 -5.10 3.09 3.93
CA PHE A 132 -3.96 2.18 3.78
C PHE A 132 -2.94 2.32 4.92
N LEU A 133 -2.65 3.54 5.40
CA LEU A 133 -1.74 3.75 6.52
C LEU A 133 -2.29 3.16 7.82
N TRP A 134 -3.58 3.38 8.08
CA TRP A 134 -4.30 2.79 9.19
C TRP A 134 -4.32 1.26 9.10
N GLY A 135 -4.68 0.74 7.93
CA GLY A 135 -4.70 -0.68 7.65
C GLY A 135 -3.33 -1.35 7.84
N LEU A 136 -2.26 -0.76 7.31
CA LEU A 136 -0.91 -1.29 7.51
C LEU A 136 -0.49 -1.31 8.96
N PHE A 137 -0.88 -0.31 9.76
CA PHE A 137 -0.63 -0.33 11.20
C PHE A 137 -1.29 -1.55 11.85
N MET A 138 -2.59 -1.75 11.56
CA MET A 138 -3.35 -2.88 12.11
C MET A 138 -2.74 -4.23 11.70
N LEU A 139 -2.39 -4.41 10.41
CA LEU A 139 -1.77 -5.65 9.93
C LEU A 139 -0.44 -5.94 10.60
N ASN A 140 0.40 -4.92 10.86
CA ASN A 140 1.66 -5.11 11.56
C ASN A 140 1.47 -5.59 13.01
N VAL A 141 0.47 -5.03 13.72
CA VAL A 141 0.15 -5.41 15.10
C VAL A 141 -0.45 -6.81 15.14
N ALA A 142 -1.44 -7.09 14.27
CA ALA A 142 -2.08 -8.40 14.17
C ALA A 142 -1.07 -9.49 13.80
N PHE A 143 -0.19 -9.24 12.84
CA PHE A 143 0.84 -10.19 12.45
C PHE A 143 1.83 -10.47 13.56
N TYR A 144 2.25 -9.42 14.31
CA TYR A 144 3.09 -9.61 15.50
C TYR A 144 2.44 -10.54 16.52
N ALA A 145 1.14 -10.32 16.82
CA ALA A 145 0.41 -11.17 17.75
C ALA A 145 0.35 -12.62 17.25
N LEU A 146 -0.04 -12.84 15.99
CA LEU A 146 -0.13 -14.20 15.43
C LEU A 146 1.21 -14.94 15.46
N GLN A 147 2.29 -14.33 14.99
CA GLN A 147 3.62 -14.98 14.99
C GLN A 147 4.17 -15.26 16.39
N ARG A 148 3.68 -14.54 17.42
CA ARG A 148 4.08 -14.80 18.82
C ARG A 148 3.50 -16.12 19.33
N PHE A 149 2.29 -16.46 18.92
CA PHE A 149 1.58 -17.65 19.36
C PHE A 149 1.76 -18.83 18.40
N ILE A 150 1.76 -18.56 17.09
CA ILE A 150 1.83 -19.59 16.04
C ILE A 150 3.29 -19.71 15.56
N LYS A 151 3.92 -20.86 15.87
CA LYS A 151 5.32 -21.13 15.51
C LYS A 151 5.47 -21.85 14.18
N SER A 152 4.45 -22.57 13.75
CA SER A 152 4.42 -23.25 12.45
C SER A 152 4.17 -22.24 11.34
N ASP A 153 5.05 -22.21 10.34
CA ASP A 153 4.91 -21.30 9.19
C ASP A 153 3.64 -21.60 8.39
N ILE A 154 3.30 -22.88 8.23
CA ILE A 154 2.07 -23.29 7.52
C ILE A 154 0.83 -22.81 8.28
N LEU A 155 0.76 -23.05 9.59
CA LEU A 155 -0.37 -22.61 10.39
C LEU A 155 -0.48 -21.07 10.44
N LEU A 156 0.64 -20.34 10.47
CA LEU A 156 0.67 -18.90 10.41
C LEU A 156 0.11 -18.41 9.06
N GLY A 157 0.51 -19.01 7.96
CA GLY A 157 -0.01 -18.70 6.63
C GLY A 157 -1.50 -18.96 6.49
N LEU A 158 -1.97 -20.14 6.94
CA LEU A 158 -3.38 -20.48 6.97
C LEU A 158 -4.19 -19.52 7.84
N SER A 159 -3.67 -19.14 9.01
CA SER A 159 -4.33 -18.16 9.88
C SER A 159 -4.44 -16.78 9.21
N CYS A 160 -3.39 -16.30 8.53
CA CYS A 160 -3.45 -15.04 7.79
C CYS A 160 -4.44 -15.12 6.61
N LEU A 161 -4.52 -16.25 5.93
CA LEU A 161 -5.47 -16.49 4.85
C LEU A 161 -6.92 -16.51 5.37
N VAL A 162 -7.19 -17.30 6.42
CA VAL A 162 -8.53 -17.42 7.02
C VAL A 162 -9.00 -16.08 7.59
N LEU A 163 -8.15 -15.39 8.35
CA LEU A 163 -8.48 -14.05 8.86
C LEU A 163 -8.69 -13.05 7.73
N GLY A 164 -7.93 -13.15 6.64
CA GLY A 164 -8.13 -12.35 5.44
C GLY A 164 -9.51 -12.58 4.81
N ILE A 165 -9.95 -13.81 4.72
CA ILE A 165 -11.29 -14.15 4.21
C ILE A 165 -12.38 -13.69 5.19
N VAL A 166 -12.26 -14.04 6.46
CA VAL A 166 -13.30 -13.77 7.46
C VAL A 166 -13.45 -12.28 7.73
N LEU A 167 -12.35 -11.59 8.09
CA LEU A 167 -12.39 -10.16 8.43
C LEU A 167 -12.42 -9.27 7.19
N GLY A 168 -11.89 -9.74 6.06
CA GLY A 168 -11.86 -8.99 4.82
C GLY A 168 -13.13 -9.08 3.99
N ASN A 169 -13.86 -10.20 4.05
CA ASN A 169 -14.95 -10.46 3.11
C ASN A 169 -16.25 -10.97 3.75
N LEU A 170 -16.20 -11.70 4.86
CA LEU A 170 -17.40 -12.34 5.44
C LEU A 170 -18.06 -11.48 6.53
N LEU A 171 -17.26 -10.78 7.34
CA LEU A 171 -17.79 -9.93 8.39
C LEU A 171 -18.01 -8.52 7.87
N SER A 172 -19.15 -7.95 8.22
CA SER A 172 -19.49 -6.55 7.96
C SER A 172 -18.69 -5.65 8.92
N LEU A 173 -17.42 -5.41 8.61
CA LEU A 173 -16.54 -4.52 9.37
C LEU A 173 -16.40 -3.16 8.64
N PRO A 174 -15.99 -2.09 9.35
CA PRO A 174 -15.65 -0.83 8.70
C PRO A 174 -14.73 -1.04 7.50
N ALA A 175 -15.01 -0.33 6.38
CA ALA A 175 -14.36 -0.55 5.10
C ALA A 175 -12.83 -0.51 5.17
N SER A 176 -12.26 0.38 5.99
CA SER A 176 -10.81 0.48 6.21
C SER A 176 -10.21 -0.78 6.85
N ILE A 177 -10.96 -1.46 7.73
CA ILE A 177 -10.55 -2.71 8.39
C ILE A 177 -10.67 -3.87 7.41
N SER A 178 -11.85 -4.04 6.79
CA SER A 178 -12.08 -5.10 5.80
C SER A 178 -11.06 -5.05 4.67
N LYS A 179 -10.85 -3.89 4.06
CA LYS A 179 -9.84 -3.71 3.00
C LYS A 179 -8.44 -4.13 3.47
N ALA A 180 -8.04 -3.74 4.69
CA ALA A 180 -6.73 -4.10 5.22
C ALA A 180 -6.57 -5.61 5.39
N PHE A 181 -7.50 -6.26 6.08
CA PHE A 181 -7.42 -7.69 6.34
C PHE A 181 -7.58 -8.52 5.07
N GLY A 182 -8.33 -8.07 4.06
CA GLY A 182 -8.38 -8.72 2.75
C GLY A 182 -7.00 -8.91 2.09
N TYR A 183 -6.02 -8.10 2.46
CA TYR A 183 -4.63 -8.22 2.00
C TYR A 183 -3.69 -8.95 2.98
N PHE A 184 -4.18 -9.52 4.08
CA PHE A 184 -3.34 -10.03 5.16
C PHE A 184 -2.42 -11.18 4.72
N PHE A 185 -2.90 -12.04 3.83
CA PHE A 185 -2.10 -13.14 3.29
C PHE A 185 -0.86 -12.64 2.52
N TYR A 186 -0.95 -11.52 1.79
CA TYR A 186 0.22 -10.95 1.10
C TYR A 186 1.26 -10.41 2.06
N PHE A 187 0.84 -9.92 3.25
CA PHE A 187 1.77 -9.56 4.31
C PHE A 187 2.59 -10.77 4.77
N TYR A 188 1.92 -11.89 5.02
CA TYR A 188 2.57 -13.16 5.36
C TYR A 188 3.54 -13.62 4.27
N LEU A 189 3.14 -13.58 3.00
CA LEU A 189 4.03 -13.94 1.88
C LEU A 189 5.27 -13.06 1.83
N GLY A 190 5.15 -11.77 2.09
CA GLY A 190 6.29 -10.85 2.19
C GLY A 190 7.23 -11.22 3.34
N TYR A 191 6.70 -11.53 4.50
CA TYR A 191 7.48 -11.99 5.65
C TYR A 191 8.24 -13.29 5.35
N MET A 192 7.58 -14.28 4.73
CA MET A 192 8.22 -15.53 4.32
C MET A 192 9.29 -15.30 3.25
N ALA A 193 9.06 -14.39 2.32
CA ALA A 193 10.04 -14.05 1.28
C ALA A 193 11.36 -13.52 1.87
N THR A 194 11.32 -12.76 2.97
CA THR A 194 12.52 -12.35 3.69
C THR A 194 13.12 -13.49 4.52
N ARG A 195 12.27 -14.24 5.22
CA ARG A 195 12.73 -15.32 6.10
C ARG A 195 13.53 -16.39 5.37
N TYR A 196 13.16 -16.67 4.13
CA TYR A 196 13.80 -17.69 3.27
C TYR A 196 14.67 -17.11 2.16
N ASP A 197 14.92 -15.80 2.15
CA ASP A 197 15.67 -15.09 1.10
C ASP A 197 15.16 -15.36 -0.32
N VAL A 198 13.84 -15.56 -0.47
CA VAL A 198 13.23 -16.02 -1.72
C VAL A 198 13.58 -15.09 -2.88
N ILE A 199 13.35 -13.76 -2.70
CA ILE A 199 13.54 -12.80 -3.79
C ILE A 199 14.98 -12.76 -4.29
N GLU A 200 15.97 -12.90 -3.39
CA GLU A 200 17.40 -12.89 -3.78
C GLU A 200 17.82 -14.16 -4.49
N ARG A 201 17.27 -15.31 -4.09
CA ARG A 201 17.57 -16.63 -4.70
C ARG A 201 16.93 -16.81 -6.08
N LEU A 202 15.86 -16.07 -6.40
CA LEU A 202 15.18 -16.20 -7.69
C LEU A 202 16.06 -15.71 -8.84
N ARG A 203 16.28 -16.61 -9.82
CA ARG A 203 16.97 -16.30 -11.07
C ARG A 203 16.02 -15.60 -12.03
N VAL A 204 16.15 -14.27 -12.18
CA VAL A 204 15.25 -13.44 -12.97
C VAL A 204 14.99 -14.02 -14.36
N ARG A 205 16.05 -14.39 -15.10
CA ARG A 205 15.91 -14.92 -16.48
C ARG A 205 15.04 -16.18 -16.60
N LYS A 206 14.99 -17.02 -15.53
CA LYS A 206 14.23 -18.27 -15.54
C LYS A 206 12.80 -18.06 -15.02
N VAL A 207 12.64 -17.27 -13.95
CA VAL A 207 11.37 -17.16 -13.21
C VAL A 207 10.46 -16.07 -13.79
N LEU A 208 11.01 -14.99 -14.33
CA LEU A 208 10.22 -13.90 -14.90
C LEU A 208 9.29 -14.33 -16.05
N PRO A 209 9.73 -15.11 -17.07
CA PRO A 209 8.82 -15.56 -18.11
C PRO A 209 7.66 -16.43 -17.58
N VAL A 210 7.97 -17.30 -16.61
CA VAL A 210 6.96 -18.18 -15.99
C VAL A 210 5.96 -17.36 -15.17
N SER A 211 6.44 -16.44 -14.31
CA SER A 211 5.55 -15.60 -13.52
C SER A 211 4.68 -14.68 -14.39
N LEU A 212 5.23 -14.15 -15.48
CA LEU A 212 4.48 -13.35 -16.45
C LEU A 212 3.41 -14.19 -17.16
N ALA A 213 3.75 -15.39 -17.61
CA ALA A 213 2.78 -16.30 -18.22
C ALA A 213 1.64 -16.65 -17.26
N LEU A 214 1.97 -16.98 -16.01
CA LEU A 214 0.97 -17.25 -14.96
C LEU A 214 0.10 -16.03 -14.68
N PHE A 215 0.69 -14.84 -14.64
CA PHE A 215 -0.03 -13.59 -14.43
C PHE A 215 -1.04 -13.33 -15.55
N VAL A 216 -0.62 -13.48 -16.80
CA VAL A 216 -1.50 -13.32 -17.97
C VAL A 216 -2.60 -14.38 -17.97
N LEU A 217 -2.25 -15.66 -17.80
CA LEU A 217 -3.21 -16.76 -17.80
C LEU A 217 -4.24 -16.65 -16.67
N ALA A 218 -3.81 -16.28 -15.45
CA ALA A 218 -4.72 -16.08 -14.32
C ALA A 218 -5.75 -14.97 -14.57
N GLY A 219 -5.41 -13.97 -15.39
CA GLY A 219 -6.34 -12.91 -15.78
C GLY A 219 -7.40 -13.31 -16.80
N PHE A 220 -7.15 -14.36 -17.59
CA PHE A 220 -8.17 -14.91 -18.52
C PHE A 220 -9.22 -15.76 -17.79
N PHE A 221 -8.89 -16.31 -16.64
CA PHE A 221 -9.85 -17.05 -15.83
C PHE A 221 -10.62 -16.08 -14.95
N CYS A 222 -11.86 -15.76 -15.30
CA CYS A 222 -12.69 -14.76 -14.64
C CYS A 222 -13.95 -15.40 -14.04
N PRO A 223 -13.86 -16.09 -12.89
CA PRO A 223 -15.06 -16.57 -12.19
C PRO A 223 -15.86 -15.37 -11.66
N THR A 224 -17.18 -15.48 -11.68
CA THR A 224 -18.07 -14.35 -11.37
C THR A 224 -18.25 -14.10 -9.87
N SER A 225 -18.06 -15.12 -9.02
CA SER A 225 -18.31 -14.99 -7.58
C SER A 225 -17.69 -16.14 -6.76
N GLY A 226 -17.77 -16.01 -5.45
CA GLY A 226 -17.47 -17.05 -4.48
C GLY A 226 -15.98 -17.34 -4.27
N VAL A 227 -15.72 -18.55 -3.77
CA VAL A 227 -14.35 -18.99 -3.41
C VAL A 227 -13.41 -19.02 -4.63
N LEU A 228 -13.94 -19.40 -5.80
CA LEU A 228 -13.15 -19.44 -7.04
C LEU A 228 -12.65 -18.05 -7.46
N LEU A 229 -13.47 -17.02 -7.30
CA LEU A 229 -13.06 -15.63 -7.54
C LEU A 229 -11.94 -15.22 -6.59
N TYR A 230 -12.05 -15.55 -5.30
CA TYR A 230 -11.02 -15.25 -4.33
C TYR A 230 -9.69 -15.97 -4.64
N ILE A 231 -9.74 -17.25 -5.01
CA ILE A 231 -8.56 -18.00 -5.41
C ILE A 231 -7.91 -17.39 -6.64
N GLN A 232 -8.72 -17.09 -7.66
CA GLN A 232 -8.24 -16.46 -8.90
C GLN A 232 -7.57 -15.10 -8.63
N GLN A 233 -8.22 -14.23 -7.86
CA GLN A 233 -7.65 -12.93 -7.49
C GLN A 233 -6.35 -13.07 -6.69
N THR A 234 -6.27 -14.06 -5.81
CA THR A 234 -5.06 -14.34 -5.03
C THR A 234 -3.92 -14.83 -5.93
N LEU A 235 -4.19 -15.75 -6.84
CA LEU A 235 -3.20 -16.24 -7.82
C LEU A 235 -2.73 -15.12 -8.74
N LEU A 236 -3.66 -14.34 -9.28
CA LEU A 236 -3.38 -13.17 -10.12
C LEU A 236 -2.47 -12.18 -9.39
N SER A 237 -2.79 -11.87 -8.14
CA SER A 237 -2.00 -10.93 -7.34
C SER A 237 -0.60 -11.46 -7.00
N VAL A 238 -0.49 -12.72 -6.61
CA VAL A 238 0.82 -13.33 -6.29
C VAL A 238 1.71 -13.37 -7.53
N ALA A 239 1.17 -13.82 -8.67
CA ALA A 239 1.90 -13.85 -9.94
C ALA A 239 2.27 -12.43 -10.40
N GLY A 240 1.36 -11.46 -10.28
CA GLY A 240 1.58 -10.07 -10.66
C GLY A 240 2.62 -9.36 -9.78
N VAL A 241 2.55 -9.54 -8.47
CA VAL A 241 3.56 -9.00 -7.52
C VAL A 241 4.94 -9.58 -7.80
N LEU A 242 5.03 -10.89 -8.02
CA LEU A 242 6.28 -11.55 -8.34
C LEU A 242 6.84 -11.05 -9.68
N THR A 243 6.00 -10.98 -10.72
CA THR A 243 6.38 -10.46 -12.04
C THR A 243 6.90 -9.04 -11.96
N LEU A 244 6.19 -8.13 -11.27
CA LEU A 244 6.62 -6.74 -11.13
C LEU A 244 7.94 -6.63 -10.35
N LEU A 245 8.11 -7.38 -9.26
CA LEU A 245 9.36 -7.39 -8.50
C LEU A 245 10.54 -7.89 -9.34
N LEU A 246 10.36 -8.95 -10.12
CA LEU A 246 11.40 -9.49 -10.99
C LEU A 246 11.73 -8.55 -12.17
N LEU A 247 10.72 -7.88 -12.75
CA LEU A 247 10.94 -6.81 -13.73
C LEU A 247 11.75 -5.67 -13.13
N CYS A 248 11.38 -5.20 -11.94
CA CYS A 248 12.13 -4.15 -11.24
C CYS A 248 13.56 -4.60 -10.88
N LYS A 249 13.75 -5.88 -10.52
CA LYS A 249 15.07 -6.46 -10.25
C LYS A 249 15.92 -6.53 -11.54
N ALA A 250 15.31 -6.79 -12.70
CA ALA A 250 15.96 -6.75 -14.01
C ALA A 250 16.39 -5.34 -14.42
N ILE A 251 15.47 -4.36 -14.29
CA ILE A 251 15.67 -2.95 -14.69
C ILE A 251 16.58 -2.23 -13.70
N LYS A 252 16.55 -2.61 -12.42
CA LYS A 252 17.27 -2.04 -11.27
C LYS A 252 16.80 -0.64 -10.88
N ARG A 253 16.78 0.34 -11.79
CA ARG A 253 16.47 1.74 -11.47
C ARG A 253 15.93 2.48 -12.71
N LEU A 254 14.86 3.27 -12.51
CA LEU A 254 14.41 4.34 -13.39
C LEU A 254 14.44 5.63 -12.56
N PRO A 255 15.18 6.68 -12.95
CA PRO A 255 15.49 7.82 -12.08
C PRO A 255 14.27 8.43 -11.41
N TYR A 256 13.27 8.88 -12.19
CA TYR A 256 12.07 9.52 -11.68
C TYR A 256 11.19 8.53 -10.89
N VAL A 257 10.90 7.33 -11.45
CA VAL A 257 10.02 6.34 -10.83
C VAL A 257 10.61 5.84 -9.50
N SER A 258 11.93 5.60 -9.46
CA SER A 258 12.60 5.23 -8.20
C SER A 258 12.62 6.37 -7.18
N TYR A 259 12.70 7.63 -7.65
CA TYR A 259 12.62 8.80 -6.78
C TYR A 259 11.25 8.92 -6.12
N VAL A 260 10.16 8.90 -6.89
CA VAL A 260 8.81 8.95 -6.31
C VAL A 260 8.50 7.73 -5.46
N GLY A 261 9.00 6.55 -5.82
CA GLY A 261 8.86 5.33 -5.01
C GLY A 261 9.57 5.41 -3.66
N ARG A 262 10.72 6.08 -3.60
CA ARG A 262 11.42 6.38 -2.36
C ARG A 262 10.58 7.19 -1.39
N TYR A 263 9.76 8.08 -1.91
CA TYR A 263 8.91 9.00 -1.16
C TYR A 263 7.42 8.69 -1.32
N SER A 264 7.07 7.45 -1.65
CA SER A 264 5.71 7.02 -1.98
C SER A 264 4.65 7.36 -0.93
N ILE A 265 5.03 7.46 0.36
CA ILE A 265 4.12 7.90 1.41
C ILE A 265 3.66 9.35 1.21
N MET A 266 4.53 10.24 0.71
CA MET A 266 4.16 11.63 0.45
C MET A 266 3.13 11.70 -0.68
N LEU A 267 3.34 10.91 -1.75
CA LEU A 267 2.39 10.81 -2.83
C LEU A 267 1.05 10.21 -2.35
N LEU A 268 1.14 9.15 -1.51
CA LEU A 268 -0.05 8.49 -0.98
C LEU A 268 -0.96 9.45 -0.22
N VAL A 269 -0.41 10.33 0.60
CA VAL A 269 -1.20 11.22 1.45
C VAL A 269 -1.67 12.50 0.75
N THR A 270 -1.10 12.84 -0.42
CA THR A 270 -1.36 14.12 -1.10
C THR A 270 -2.05 14.01 -2.44
N HIS A 271 -2.03 12.85 -3.11
CA HIS A 271 -2.57 12.77 -4.49
C HIS A 271 -4.08 13.03 -4.55
N GLU A 272 -4.86 12.51 -3.61
CA GLU A 272 -6.31 12.71 -3.62
C GLU A 272 -6.71 14.19 -3.45
N PRO A 273 -6.18 14.94 -2.44
CA PRO A 273 -6.40 16.38 -2.37
C PRO A 273 -5.96 17.15 -3.61
N LEU A 274 -4.85 16.73 -4.24
CA LEU A 274 -4.36 17.38 -5.46
C LEU A 274 -5.24 17.09 -6.68
N ILE A 275 -5.77 15.86 -6.79
CA ILE A 275 -6.77 15.51 -7.84
C ILE A 275 -7.99 16.41 -7.69
N ARG A 276 -8.53 16.56 -6.47
CA ARG A 276 -9.68 17.46 -6.22
C ARG A 276 -9.38 18.91 -6.55
N LEU A 277 -8.14 19.36 -6.34
CA LEU A 277 -7.73 20.70 -6.75
C LEU A 277 -7.73 20.86 -8.27
N LEU A 278 -7.31 19.84 -9.02
CA LEU A 278 -7.38 19.85 -10.49
C LEU A 278 -8.83 19.83 -10.99
N ASP A 279 -9.72 19.12 -10.31
CA ASP A 279 -11.16 19.12 -10.63
C ASP A 279 -11.77 20.51 -10.44
N VAL A 280 -11.45 21.19 -9.33
CA VAL A 280 -11.87 22.57 -9.06
C VAL A 280 -11.30 23.54 -10.10
N ALA A 281 -10.09 23.29 -10.59
CA ALA A 281 -9.48 24.06 -11.68
C ALA A 281 -10.02 23.70 -13.07
N HIS A 282 -11.05 22.85 -13.16
CA HIS A 282 -11.67 22.38 -14.40
C HIS A 282 -10.71 21.69 -15.38
N ILE A 283 -9.66 21.04 -14.87
CA ILE A 283 -8.74 20.24 -15.67
C ILE A 283 -9.31 18.82 -15.79
N GLY A 284 -10.26 18.63 -16.71
CA GLY A 284 -11.03 17.40 -16.85
C GLY A 284 -10.33 16.27 -17.64
N ASN A 285 -9.18 16.53 -18.26
CA ASN A 285 -8.47 15.47 -18.99
C ASN A 285 -7.57 14.66 -18.04
N PRO A 286 -7.86 13.37 -17.79
CA PRO A 286 -7.13 12.58 -16.80
C PRO A 286 -5.65 12.35 -17.17
N TYR A 287 -5.31 12.33 -18.45
CA TYR A 287 -3.92 12.18 -18.90
C TYR A 287 -3.10 13.45 -18.60
N VAL A 288 -3.70 14.62 -18.84
CA VAL A 288 -3.10 15.91 -18.48
C VAL A 288 -2.94 16.03 -16.97
N SER A 289 -3.99 15.66 -16.22
CA SER A 289 -3.96 15.64 -14.75
C SER A 289 -2.87 14.71 -14.21
N PHE A 290 -2.71 13.53 -14.81
CA PHE A 290 -1.63 12.61 -14.43
C PHE A 290 -0.24 13.22 -14.64
N LEU A 291 0.00 13.84 -15.80
CA LEU A 291 1.29 14.47 -16.11
C LEU A 291 1.57 15.66 -15.17
N LEU A 292 0.57 16.51 -14.90
CA LEU A 292 0.68 17.64 -13.98
C LEU A 292 0.99 17.17 -12.55
N LEU A 293 0.28 16.15 -12.07
CA LEU A 293 0.56 15.54 -10.77
C LEU A 293 1.97 14.94 -10.72
N ALA A 294 2.35 14.17 -11.73
CA ALA A 294 3.68 13.60 -11.80
C ALA A 294 4.77 14.70 -11.76
N ALA A 295 4.60 15.77 -12.53
CA ALA A 295 5.53 16.90 -12.52
C ALA A 295 5.55 17.64 -11.19
N SER A 296 4.38 17.87 -10.55
CA SER A 296 4.28 18.59 -9.28
C SER A 296 5.07 17.94 -8.15
N TYR A 297 5.22 16.61 -8.16
CA TYR A 297 6.01 15.90 -7.15
C TYR A 297 7.51 16.19 -7.18
N LEU A 298 8.03 16.77 -8.26
CA LEU A 298 9.40 17.29 -8.28
C LEU A 298 9.58 18.48 -7.32
N ALA A 299 8.50 19.26 -7.06
CA ALA A 299 8.49 20.37 -6.11
C ALA A 299 7.94 19.95 -4.73
N ILE A 300 6.86 19.17 -4.71
CA ILE A 300 6.17 18.78 -3.47
C ILE A 300 7.06 17.93 -2.57
N ILE A 301 7.78 16.96 -3.12
CA ILE A 301 8.66 16.07 -2.32
C ILE A 301 9.77 16.88 -1.61
N PRO A 302 10.57 17.75 -2.28
CA PRO A 302 11.55 18.57 -1.60
C PRO A 302 10.94 19.48 -0.54
N PHE A 303 9.80 20.11 -0.83
CA PHE A 303 9.06 20.95 0.12
C PHE A 303 8.68 20.16 1.37
N MET A 304 7.99 19.01 1.23
CA MET A 304 7.57 18.20 2.36
C MET A 304 8.76 17.65 3.17
N ARG A 305 9.85 17.30 2.50
CA ARG A 305 11.09 16.86 3.19
C ARG A 305 11.70 17.96 4.04
N ARG A 306 11.66 19.20 3.57
CA ARG A 306 12.24 20.35 4.27
C ARG A 306 11.38 20.80 5.44
N TYR A 307 10.05 20.92 5.22
CA TYR A 307 9.16 21.56 6.17
C TYR A 307 8.32 20.58 7.01
N MET A 308 8.12 19.35 6.53
CA MET A 308 7.22 18.36 7.13
C MET A 308 7.89 16.98 7.38
N PRO A 309 9.16 16.88 7.82
CA PRO A 309 9.87 15.60 7.90
C PRO A 309 9.28 14.64 8.92
N HIS A 310 8.65 15.15 9.98
CA HIS A 310 8.05 14.33 11.05
C HIS A 310 6.72 13.68 10.63
N VAL A 311 5.90 14.40 9.88
CA VAL A 311 4.59 13.91 9.42
C VAL A 311 4.65 13.15 8.10
N THR A 312 5.82 13.07 7.47
CA THR A 312 6.06 12.29 6.25
C THR A 312 6.92 11.04 6.47
N ALA A 313 7.09 10.64 7.72
CA ALA A 313 7.87 9.46 8.12
C ALA A 313 9.35 9.49 7.67
N GLN A 314 9.96 10.69 7.53
CA GLN A 314 11.35 10.85 7.10
C GLN A 314 12.33 10.92 8.30
N LYS A 315 11.84 11.09 9.53
CA LYS A 315 12.60 11.11 10.78
C LYS A 315 12.00 10.17 11.82
#